data_d07c1d4334a7db289d1bcd1b802489c2
#
_entry.id   d07c1d4334a7db289d1bcd1b802489c2
#
_cell.length_a   1.000
_cell.length_b   1.000
_cell.length_c   1.000
_cell.angle_alpha   90.00
_cell.angle_beta   90.00
_cell.angle_gamma   90.00
#
_symmetry.space_group_name_H-M   'P 1'
#
loop_
_entity.id
_entity.type
_entity.pdbx_description
1 polymer ?
#
loop_
_entity_poly.entity_id
_entity_poly.type
_entity_poly.pdbx_seq_one_letter_code
_entity_poly.pdbx_strand_id
1 'polypeptide(L)'
;FHWYSSTGWVMWNIQVGGLLSGTTICLFDGSPSGTRDKPDWTRLWSFAARNAVTWFGAGATFFSACQKAGVDLSEIDGLAQVRALGSTGSPLPPDVQRWGTAQFDALGKPDIWWCNVSGGTEIAAAFMAGNPELPDTPGRLQCRHLGAAIEAWDDEGRPVVGEVGELVCTRPFPSMPLYFWGDDHGARYRESYFAQWPGV
;
A
#
# COMPACT_ATOMS: atom_id res chain seq x y z
N PHE A 1 -14.62 2.91 1.04
CA PHE A 1 -13.23 2.50 0.73
C PHE A 1 -12.90 2.84 -0.72
N HIS A 2 -11.74 3.41 -0.94
CA HIS A 2 -11.18 3.63 -2.26
C HIS A 2 -9.68 3.32 -2.26
N TRP A 3 -9.21 2.63 -3.29
CA TRP A 3 -7.79 2.52 -3.62
C TRP A 3 -7.60 2.76 -5.11
N TYR A 4 -6.77 3.75 -5.47
CA TYR A 4 -6.44 3.98 -6.87
C TYR A 4 -5.56 2.84 -7.40
N SER A 5 -6.12 2.01 -8.26
CA SER A 5 -5.50 0.77 -8.74
C SER A 5 -5.94 0.43 -10.14
N SER A 6 -5.10 -0.29 -10.88
CA SER A 6 -5.53 -1.04 -12.05
C SER A 6 -6.17 -2.37 -11.64
N THR A 7 -6.93 -3.00 -12.53
CA THR A 7 -7.55 -4.31 -12.30
C THR A 7 -6.54 -5.46 -12.26
N GLY A 8 -5.31 -5.24 -12.73
CA GLY A 8 -4.22 -6.22 -12.68
C GLY A 8 -3.36 -6.16 -11.40
N TRP A 9 -3.71 -5.30 -10.46
CA TRP A 9 -2.99 -5.15 -9.21
C TRP A 9 -3.82 -5.65 -8.02
N VAL A 10 -3.19 -6.30 -7.03
CA VAL A 10 -3.88 -6.89 -5.88
C VAL A 10 -4.76 -5.90 -5.12
N MET A 11 -4.45 -4.61 -5.16
CA MET A 11 -5.29 -3.60 -4.51
C MET A 11 -6.71 -3.51 -5.10
N TRP A 12 -6.89 -3.88 -6.37
CA TRP A 12 -8.21 -4.09 -6.95
C TRP A 12 -8.95 -5.26 -6.27
N ASN A 13 -8.26 -6.39 -6.09
CA ASN A 13 -8.83 -7.56 -5.43
C ASN A 13 -9.23 -7.26 -3.98
N ILE A 14 -8.43 -6.47 -3.27
CA ILE A 14 -8.74 -6.01 -1.90
C ILE A 14 -10.00 -5.15 -1.89
N GLN A 15 -10.16 -4.22 -2.84
CA GLN A 15 -11.39 -3.42 -2.94
C GLN A 15 -12.61 -4.32 -3.18
N VAL A 16 -12.55 -5.19 -4.18
CA VAL A 16 -13.66 -6.10 -4.51
C VAL A 16 -13.94 -7.05 -3.35
N GLY A 17 -12.91 -7.58 -2.69
CA GLY A 17 -13.03 -8.42 -1.51
C GLY A 17 -13.75 -7.72 -0.34
N GLY A 18 -13.63 -6.41 -0.22
CA GLY A 18 -14.34 -5.62 0.77
C GLY A 18 -15.87 -5.73 0.69
N LEU A 19 -16.43 -6.04 -0.49
CA LEU A 19 -17.86 -6.27 -0.67
C LEU A 19 -18.36 -7.46 0.15
N LEU A 20 -17.52 -8.46 0.39
CA LEU A 20 -17.86 -9.64 1.21
C LEU A 20 -18.09 -9.28 2.69
N SER A 21 -17.52 -8.17 3.15
CA SER A 21 -17.71 -7.63 4.51
C SER A 21 -18.68 -6.44 4.56
N GLY A 22 -19.42 -6.18 3.48
CA GLY A 22 -20.38 -5.07 3.40
C GLY A 22 -19.74 -3.70 3.22
N THR A 23 -18.47 -3.64 2.83
CA THR A 23 -17.78 -2.37 2.57
C THR A 23 -18.30 -1.75 1.28
N THR A 24 -18.70 -0.48 1.33
CA THR A 24 -18.96 0.30 0.11
C THR A 24 -17.62 0.64 -0.55
N ILE A 25 -17.47 0.26 -1.82
CA ILE A 25 -16.27 0.58 -2.61
C ILE A 25 -16.57 1.73 -3.58
N CYS A 26 -15.59 2.63 -3.75
CA CYS A 26 -15.66 3.74 -4.69
C CYS A 26 -14.61 3.50 -5.79
N LEU A 27 -15.06 3.36 -7.03
CA LEU A 27 -14.20 3.09 -8.18
C LEU A 27 -13.99 4.38 -8.98
N PHE A 28 -12.73 4.69 -9.27
CA PHE A 28 -12.34 5.81 -10.09
C PHE A 28 -11.75 5.28 -11.40
N ASP A 29 -12.37 5.65 -12.52
CA ASP A 29 -11.87 5.35 -13.85
C ASP A 29 -11.26 6.62 -14.48
N GLY A 30 -9.97 6.55 -14.79
CA GLY A 30 -9.23 7.64 -15.41
C GLY A 30 -7.88 7.93 -14.77
N SER A 31 -7.22 8.98 -15.28
CA SER A 31 -5.95 9.47 -14.73
C SER A 31 -6.16 10.19 -13.41
N PRO A 32 -5.34 9.91 -12.37
CA PRO A 32 -5.45 10.55 -11.06
C PRO A 32 -5.11 12.06 -11.10
N SER A 33 -4.39 12.49 -12.15
CA SER A 33 -4.03 13.89 -12.39
C SER A 33 -4.69 14.49 -13.64
N GLY A 34 -5.66 13.81 -14.26
CA GLY A 34 -6.33 14.32 -15.44
C GLY A 34 -5.47 14.25 -16.71
N THR A 35 -5.32 15.36 -17.42
CA THR A 35 -4.57 15.40 -18.68
C THR A 35 -3.08 15.61 -18.44
N ARG A 36 -2.26 15.08 -19.35
CA ARG A 36 -0.79 15.16 -19.27
C ARG A 36 -0.28 16.61 -19.40
N ASP A 37 -0.95 17.40 -20.23
CA ASP A 37 -0.51 18.77 -20.55
C ASP A 37 -0.88 19.78 -19.44
N LYS A 38 -1.90 19.47 -18.65
CA LYS A 38 -2.33 20.26 -17.50
C LYS A 38 -2.73 19.34 -16.36
N PRO A 39 -1.74 18.81 -15.62
CA PRO A 39 -2.03 17.89 -14.52
C PRO A 39 -2.74 18.62 -13.37
N ASP A 40 -3.82 18.01 -12.88
CA ASP A 40 -4.57 18.43 -11.70
C ASP A 40 -4.54 17.32 -10.66
N TRP A 41 -3.62 17.43 -9.71
CA TRP A 41 -3.41 16.44 -8.64
C TRP A 41 -4.48 16.51 -7.53
N THR A 42 -5.39 17.47 -7.58
CA THR A 42 -6.55 17.54 -6.66
C THR A 42 -7.68 16.60 -7.07
N ARG A 43 -7.67 16.11 -8.29
CA ARG A 43 -8.77 15.39 -8.94
C ARG A 43 -9.20 14.12 -8.17
N LEU A 44 -8.26 13.31 -7.75
CA LEU A 44 -8.55 12.08 -7.00
C LEU A 44 -9.01 12.38 -5.58
N TRP A 45 -8.48 13.43 -4.97
CA TRP A 45 -8.94 13.94 -3.67
C TRP A 45 -10.36 14.47 -3.73
N SER A 46 -10.69 15.25 -4.76
CA SER A 46 -12.04 15.73 -5.02
C SER A 46 -13.04 14.60 -5.26
N PHE A 47 -12.60 13.51 -5.91
CA PHE A 47 -13.39 12.29 -6.03
C PHE A 47 -13.65 11.66 -4.65
N ALA A 48 -12.63 11.54 -3.82
CA ALA A 48 -12.75 10.99 -2.47
C ALA A 48 -13.72 11.80 -1.61
N ALA A 49 -13.62 13.13 -1.66
CA ALA A 49 -14.51 14.04 -0.95
C ALA A 49 -15.98 13.88 -1.38
N ARG A 50 -16.25 13.92 -2.69
CA ARG A 50 -17.62 13.81 -3.23
C ARG A 50 -18.28 12.46 -2.93
N ASN A 51 -17.51 11.39 -2.76
CA ASN A 51 -18.02 10.05 -2.51
C ASN A 51 -17.90 9.65 -1.03
N ALA A 52 -17.64 10.59 -0.14
CA ALA A 52 -17.53 10.35 1.30
C ALA A 52 -16.57 9.17 1.64
N VAL A 53 -15.45 9.10 0.94
CA VAL A 53 -14.44 8.06 1.16
C VAL A 53 -13.87 8.20 2.56
N THR A 54 -13.89 7.12 3.32
CA THR A 54 -13.36 7.08 4.69
C THR A 54 -11.97 6.45 4.79
N TRP A 55 -11.60 5.61 3.83
CA TRP A 55 -10.26 5.09 3.63
C TRP A 55 -9.83 5.35 2.20
N PHE A 56 -8.75 6.10 2.05
CA PHE A 56 -8.20 6.49 0.75
C PHE A 56 -6.81 5.90 0.56
N GLY A 57 -6.60 5.14 -0.50
CA GLY A 57 -5.33 4.53 -0.83
C GLY A 57 -4.85 4.84 -2.26
N ALA A 58 -3.54 4.96 -2.40
CA ALA A 58 -2.86 5.13 -3.68
C ALA A 58 -1.40 4.63 -3.60
N GLY A 59 -0.73 4.55 -4.75
CA GLY A 59 0.72 4.33 -4.78
C GLY A 59 1.48 5.51 -4.14
N ALA A 60 2.65 5.25 -3.53
CA ALA A 60 3.49 6.28 -2.91
C ALA A 60 3.84 7.42 -3.89
N THR A 61 3.96 7.10 -5.18
CA THR A 61 4.24 8.08 -6.24
C THR A 61 3.13 9.12 -6.39
N PHE A 62 1.86 8.76 -6.15
CA PHE A 62 0.75 9.71 -6.17
C PHE A 62 0.90 10.77 -5.07
N PHE A 63 1.16 10.35 -3.83
CA PHE A 63 1.35 11.27 -2.71
C PHE A 63 2.57 12.19 -2.92
N SER A 64 3.68 11.63 -3.43
CA SER A 64 4.87 12.40 -3.79
C SER A 64 4.58 13.44 -4.89
N ALA A 65 3.76 13.10 -5.86
CA ALA A 65 3.37 14.04 -6.92
C ALA A 65 2.47 15.15 -6.39
N CYS A 66 1.53 14.84 -5.48
CA CYS A 66 0.69 15.84 -4.82
C CYS A 66 1.54 16.84 -4.02
N GLN A 67 2.49 16.35 -3.21
CA GLN A 67 3.41 17.20 -2.46
C GLN A 67 4.21 18.12 -3.38
N LYS A 68 4.83 17.57 -4.43
CA LYS A 68 5.62 18.33 -5.41
C LYS A 68 4.79 19.38 -6.16
N ALA A 69 3.53 19.09 -6.42
CA ALA A 69 2.59 20.01 -7.08
C ALA A 69 2.06 21.09 -6.13
N GLY A 70 2.40 21.05 -4.85
CA GLY A 70 1.93 22.00 -3.85
C GLY A 70 0.42 21.89 -3.60
N VAL A 71 -0.16 20.68 -3.66
CA VAL A 71 -1.59 20.47 -3.40
C VAL A 71 -1.91 20.88 -1.97
N ASP A 72 -2.92 21.74 -1.83
CA ASP A 72 -3.51 22.12 -0.55
C ASP A 72 -4.87 21.43 -0.40
N LEU A 73 -4.96 20.47 0.53
CA LEU A 73 -6.17 19.72 0.76
C LEU A 73 -7.24 20.52 1.52
N SER A 74 -6.88 21.63 2.16
CA SER A 74 -7.83 22.51 2.85
C SER A 74 -8.78 23.22 1.90
N GLU A 75 -8.41 23.31 0.62
CA GLU A 75 -9.24 23.86 -0.45
C GLU A 75 -10.32 22.88 -0.96
N ILE A 76 -10.35 21.64 -0.44
CA ILE A 76 -11.27 20.59 -0.91
C ILE A 76 -12.25 20.22 0.20
N ASP A 77 -13.47 20.73 0.10
CA ASP A 77 -14.54 20.43 1.04
C ASP A 77 -14.87 18.91 1.07
N GLY A 78 -15.10 18.37 2.27
CA GLY A 78 -15.55 16.99 2.46
C GLY A 78 -14.44 15.97 2.70
N LEU A 79 -13.16 16.34 2.69
CA LEU A 79 -12.04 15.41 3.00
C LEU A 79 -11.92 15.05 4.48
N ALA A 80 -12.50 15.80 5.40
CA ALA A 80 -12.50 15.51 6.82
C ALA A 80 -13.17 14.16 7.20
N GLN A 81 -13.87 13.52 6.25
CA GLN A 81 -14.42 12.17 6.42
C GLN A 81 -13.38 11.06 6.28
N VAL A 82 -12.23 11.32 5.67
CA VAL A 82 -11.14 10.36 5.56
C VAL A 82 -10.56 10.09 6.95
N ARG A 83 -10.46 8.83 7.31
CA ARG A 83 -9.94 8.36 8.60
C ARG A 83 -8.62 7.62 8.47
N ALA A 84 -8.34 7.12 7.27
CA ALA A 84 -7.12 6.38 6.99
C ALA A 84 -6.61 6.66 5.59
N LEU A 85 -5.30 6.73 5.46
CA LEU A 85 -4.57 6.79 4.21
C LEU A 85 -3.78 5.49 4.01
N GLY A 86 -3.78 4.97 2.80
CA GLY A 86 -3.03 3.77 2.45
C GLY A 86 -1.99 4.06 1.38
N SER A 87 -0.78 3.52 1.55
CA SER A 87 0.29 3.63 0.56
C SER A 87 0.99 2.29 0.33
N THR A 88 1.29 1.99 -0.94
CA THR A 88 2.07 0.81 -1.34
C THR A 88 2.69 1.01 -2.74
N GLY A 89 3.36 -0.03 -3.27
CA GLY A 89 4.00 -0.05 -4.58
C GLY A 89 5.44 0.44 -4.56
N SER A 90 5.80 1.28 -3.62
CA SER A 90 7.17 1.67 -3.24
C SER A 90 7.16 2.23 -1.82
N PRO A 91 8.31 2.33 -1.15
CA PRO A 91 8.38 3.00 0.15
C PRO A 91 7.86 4.43 0.07
N LEU A 92 6.98 4.80 1.00
CA LEU A 92 6.52 6.19 1.12
C LEU A 92 7.61 7.03 1.79
N PRO A 93 8.14 8.09 1.14
CA PRO A 93 9.14 8.94 1.75
C PRO A 93 8.62 9.59 3.06
N PRO A 94 9.44 9.67 4.11
CA PRO A 94 9.02 10.21 5.40
C PRO A 94 8.53 11.66 5.34
N ASP A 95 9.10 12.48 4.47
CA ASP A 95 8.67 13.87 4.26
C ASP A 95 7.32 13.96 3.56
N VAL A 96 7.02 13.04 2.63
CA VAL A 96 5.72 12.94 1.97
C VAL A 96 4.64 12.51 2.97
N GLN A 97 4.93 11.54 3.84
CA GLN A 97 4.01 11.12 4.89
C GLN A 97 3.73 12.27 5.86
N ARG A 98 4.78 12.99 6.32
CA ARG A 98 4.61 14.17 7.17
C ARG A 98 3.80 15.28 6.49
N TRP A 99 4.04 15.53 5.19
CA TRP A 99 3.22 16.46 4.41
C TRP A 99 1.74 16.07 4.45
N GLY A 100 1.40 14.82 4.13
CA GLY A 100 0.01 14.37 4.15
C GLY A 100 -0.61 14.45 5.53
N THR A 101 0.12 14.10 6.60
CA THR A 101 -0.34 14.26 7.98
C THR A 101 -0.66 15.75 8.29
N ALA A 102 0.23 16.67 7.91
CA ALA A 102 0.01 18.10 8.11
C ALA A 102 -1.22 18.63 7.32
N GLN A 103 -1.47 18.11 6.12
CA GLN A 103 -2.67 18.44 5.35
C GLN A 103 -3.96 18.03 6.09
N PHE A 104 -3.97 16.83 6.67
CA PHE A 104 -5.12 16.34 7.42
C PHE A 104 -5.25 17.00 8.81
N ASP A 105 -4.16 17.37 9.45
CA ASP A 105 -4.17 18.18 10.68
C ASP A 105 -4.87 19.53 10.43
N ALA A 106 -4.57 20.20 9.32
CA ALA A 106 -5.26 21.44 8.90
C ALA A 106 -6.77 21.26 8.67
N LEU A 107 -7.21 20.02 8.35
CA LEU A 107 -8.62 19.64 8.24
C LEU A 107 -9.25 19.23 9.59
N GLY A 108 -8.55 19.37 10.70
CA GLY A 108 -8.99 18.95 12.03
C GLY A 108 -8.86 17.44 12.27
N LYS A 109 -7.96 16.77 11.56
CA LYS A 109 -7.67 15.33 11.65
C LYS A 109 -6.21 15.06 12.01
N PRO A 110 -5.72 15.48 13.19
CA PRO A 110 -4.32 15.28 13.59
C PRO A 110 -3.94 13.82 13.78
N ASP A 111 -4.91 12.95 13.96
CA ASP A 111 -4.80 11.51 14.19
C ASP A 111 -5.02 10.67 12.93
N ILE A 112 -4.87 11.26 11.73
CA ILE A 112 -4.98 10.51 10.48
C ILE A 112 -4.01 9.32 10.48
N TRP A 113 -4.57 8.11 10.33
CA TRP A 113 -3.76 6.90 10.33
C TRP A 113 -3.21 6.58 8.95
N TRP A 114 -1.92 6.21 8.87
CA TRP A 114 -1.27 5.73 7.67
C TRP A 114 -1.10 4.21 7.69
N CYS A 115 -1.78 3.53 6.79
CA CYS A 115 -1.58 2.11 6.52
C CYS A 115 -0.62 1.93 5.34
N ASN A 116 0.68 2.02 5.60
CA ASN A 116 1.69 1.67 4.61
C ASN A 116 1.77 0.15 4.48
N VAL A 117 1.78 -0.37 3.25
CA VAL A 117 1.71 -1.81 2.99
C VAL A 117 2.89 -2.24 2.11
N SER A 118 3.55 -3.33 2.51
CA SER A 118 4.48 -4.09 1.68
C SER A 118 3.89 -5.46 1.42
N GLY A 119 3.83 -5.88 0.16
CA GLY A 119 3.27 -7.16 -0.25
C GLY A 119 3.44 -7.37 -1.75
N GLY A 120 2.80 -8.40 -2.29
CA GLY A 120 2.89 -8.74 -3.69
C GLY A 120 1.56 -9.17 -4.29
N THR A 121 1.35 -8.84 -5.56
CA THR A 121 0.16 -9.28 -6.31
C THR A 121 0.14 -10.79 -6.48
N GLU A 122 1.29 -11.42 -6.69
CA GLU A 122 1.45 -12.87 -6.89
C GLU A 122 1.06 -13.66 -5.64
N ILE A 123 1.28 -13.13 -4.44
CA ILE A 123 0.87 -13.79 -3.18
C ILE A 123 -0.52 -13.35 -2.72
N ALA A 124 -1.12 -12.34 -3.38
CA ALA A 124 -2.40 -11.71 -3.02
C ALA A 124 -2.51 -11.35 -1.52
N ALA A 125 -1.39 -10.93 -0.92
CA ALA A 125 -1.27 -10.67 0.52
C ALA A 125 -0.25 -9.56 0.80
N ALA A 126 -0.25 -9.10 2.06
CA ALA A 126 0.78 -8.22 2.59
C ALA A 126 1.79 -9.01 3.42
N PHE A 127 3.07 -8.66 3.31
CA PHE A 127 4.14 -9.08 4.23
C PHE A 127 4.09 -8.26 5.50
N MET A 128 3.98 -6.94 5.34
CA MET A 128 3.89 -5.97 6.41
C MET A 128 2.80 -4.96 6.11
N ALA A 129 2.11 -4.49 7.13
CA ALA A 129 1.02 -3.53 7.00
C ALA A 129 0.91 -2.63 8.24
N GLY A 130 -0.13 -1.79 8.25
CA GLY A 130 -0.46 -0.96 9.40
C GLY A 130 -1.37 -1.67 10.41
N ASN A 131 -1.29 -1.20 11.65
CA ASN A 131 -2.23 -1.52 12.72
C ASN A 131 -2.55 -0.22 13.47
N PRO A 132 -3.83 0.22 13.54
CA PRO A 132 -4.20 1.50 14.16
C PRO A 132 -3.92 1.56 15.67
N GLU A 133 -3.73 0.41 16.33
CA GLU A 133 -3.37 0.32 17.74
C GLU A 133 -1.86 0.53 18.03
N LEU A 134 -1.03 0.57 16.98
CA LEU A 134 0.41 0.74 17.08
C LEU A 134 0.83 2.15 16.69
N PRO A 135 1.91 2.68 17.28
CA PRO A 135 2.48 3.95 16.85
C PRO A 135 2.85 3.94 15.36
N ASP A 136 2.51 5.02 14.65
CA ASP A 136 2.94 5.25 13.28
C ASP A 136 4.20 6.11 13.26
N THR A 137 5.21 5.64 12.54
CA THR A 137 6.48 6.36 12.35
C THR A 137 6.71 6.60 10.86
N PRO A 138 6.79 7.85 10.39
CA PRO A 138 6.99 8.15 9.00
C PRO A 138 8.20 7.41 8.39
N GLY A 139 7.95 6.76 7.25
CA GLY A 139 8.95 5.98 6.52
C GLY A 139 9.16 4.55 7.05
N ARG A 140 8.36 4.09 8.00
CA ARG A 140 8.41 2.72 8.51
C ARG A 140 7.07 1.99 8.27
N LEU A 141 7.16 0.68 8.12
CA LEU A 141 6.01 -0.22 8.20
C LEU A 141 5.80 -0.60 9.67
N GLN A 142 4.55 -0.62 10.14
CA GLN A 142 4.26 -0.76 11.56
C GLN A 142 4.50 -2.17 12.09
N CYS A 143 4.04 -3.21 11.36
CA CYS A 143 4.14 -4.58 11.85
C CYS A 143 4.07 -5.60 10.71
N ARG A 144 4.45 -6.85 11.02
CA ARG A 144 4.19 -8.00 10.15
C ARG A 144 2.68 -8.22 10.03
N HIS A 145 2.23 -8.52 8.82
CA HIS A 145 0.83 -8.87 8.59
C HIS A 145 0.48 -10.19 9.28
N LEU A 146 -0.78 -10.34 9.70
CA LEU A 146 -1.23 -11.57 10.35
C LEU A 146 -1.05 -12.77 9.40
N GLY A 147 -0.42 -13.82 9.93
CA GLY A 147 -0.09 -15.03 9.15
C GLY A 147 1.18 -14.93 8.32
N ALA A 148 1.86 -13.76 8.28
CA ALA A 148 3.09 -13.56 7.54
C ALA A 148 4.33 -13.87 8.43
N ALA A 149 5.03 -14.95 8.12
CA ALA A 149 6.30 -15.31 8.77
C ALA A 149 7.45 -14.61 8.06
N ILE A 150 7.60 -13.30 8.28
CA ILE A 150 8.57 -12.45 7.59
C ILE A 150 9.75 -12.16 8.52
N GLU A 151 10.94 -12.27 7.98
CA GLU A 151 12.20 -11.97 8.65
C GLU A 151 13.10 -11.13 7.73
N ALA A 152 14.07 -10.42 8.31
CA ALA A 152 15.19 -9.86 7.58
C ALA A 152 16.39 -10.78 7.77
N TRP A 153 17.08 -11.15 6.68
CA TRP A 153 18.22 -12.07 6.72
C TRP A 153 19.46 -11.41 6.16
N ASP A 154 20.61 -11.73 6.75
CA ASP A 154 21.92 -11.34 6.22
C ASP A 154 22.32 -12.17 4.98
N ASP A 155 23.47 -11.86 4.39
CA ASP A 155 23.98 -12.55 3.20
C ASP A 155 24.33 -14.04 3.48
N GLU A 156 24.50 -14.42 4.74
CA GLU A 156 24.75 -15.81 5.17
C GLU A 156 23.45 -16.58 5.50
N GLY A 157 22.28 -15.97 5.32
CA GLY A 157 20.97 -16.59 5.55
C GLY A 157 20.58 -16.69 7.02
N ARG A 158 21.08 -15.79 7.86
CA ARG A 158 20.76 -15.72 9.29
C ARG A 158 19.79 -14.57 9.56
N PRO A 159 18.77 -14.76 10.38
CA PRO A 159 17.85 -13.67 10.74
C PRO A 159 18.57 -12.56 11.52
N VAL A 160 18.32 -11.31 11.13
CA VAL A 160 18.86 -10.10 11.75
C VAL A 160 17.75 -9.18 12.26
N VAL A 161 18.06 -8.43 13.31
CA VAL A 161 17.15 -7.42 13.90
C VAL A 161 17.91 -6.12 14.13
N GLY A 162 17.31 -5.01 13.69
CA GLY A 162 17.95 -3.70 13.81
C GLY A 162 19.01 -3.40 12.74
N GLU A 163 19.17 -4.30 11.79
CA GLU A 163 20.08 -4.21 10.67
C GLU A 163 19.32 -4.33 9.35
N VAL A 164 19.93 -3.89 8.25
CA VAL A 164 19.38 -4.08 6.90
C VAL A 164 19.64 -5.52 6.47
N GLY A 165 18.63 -6.18 5.94
CA GLY A 165 18.72 -7.55 5.42
C GLY A 165 17.72 -7.79 4.29
N GLU A 166 17.82 -8.93 3.65
CA GLU A 166 16.87 -9.40 2.65
C GLU A 166 15.54 -9.76 3.31
N LEU A 167 14.42 -9.36 2.68
CA LEU A 167 13.09 -9.71 3.18
C LEU A 167 12.76 -11.16 2.80
N VAL A 168 12.72 -12.05 3.78
CA VAL A 168 12.44 -13.47 3.58
C VAL A 168 11.12 -13.87 4.20
N CYS A 169 10.29 -14.58 3.43
CA CYS A 169 9.08 -15.24 3.92
C CYS A 169 9.42 -16.69 4.26
N THR A 170 9.54 -17.02 5.55
CA THR A 170 10.06 -18.29 6.03
C THR A 170 9.02 -19.41 6.14
N ARG A 171 7.75 -19.13 5.82
CA ARG A 171 6.65 -20.11 5.80
C ARG A 171 5.68 -19.83 4.67
N PRO A 172 5.05 -20.88 4.10
CA PRO A 172 4.06 -20.71 3.04
C PRO A 172 2.89 -19.81 3.47
N PHE A 173 2.43 -18.96 2.55
CA PHE A 173 1.16 -18.26 2.67
C PHE A 173 0.02 -19.12 2.13
N PRO A 174 -1.20 -19.02 2.69
CA PRO A 174 -2.38 -19.67 2.11
C PRO A 174 -2.66 -19.27 0.65
N SER A 175 -2.27 -18.04 0.28
CA SER A 175 -2.46 -17.44 -1.04
C SER A 175 -1.20 -17.42 -1.91
N MET A 176 -0.14 -18.14 -1.52
CA MET A 176 1.06 -18.23 -2.36
C MET A 176 0.75 -18.88 -3.71
N PRO A 177 1.48 -18.51 -4.79
CA PRO A 177 1.31 -19.16 -6.08
C PRO A 177 1.58 -20.67 -6.00
N LEU A 178 0.76 -21.46 -6.69
CA LEU A 178 0.96 -22.91 -6.76
C LEU A 178 1.93 -23.29 -7.87
N TYR A 179 1.94 -22.53 -8.96
CA TYR A 179 2.80 -22.71 -10.13
C TYR A 179 2.74 -21.44 -11.01
N PHE A 180 3.64 -21.34 -11.98
CA PHE A 180 3.57 -20.34 -13.02
C PHE A 180 2.94 -20.92 -14.29
N TRP A 181 2.14 -20.12 -14.98
CA TRP A 181 1.58 -20.52 -16.26
C TRP A 181 2.70 -20.80 -17.28
N GLY A 182 2.61 -21.95 -17.96
CA GLY A 182 3.62 -22.38 -18.94
C GLY A 182 4.98 -22.78 -18.31
N ASP A 183 4.99 -23.19 -17.04
CA ASP A 183 6.16 -23.71 -16.34
C ASP A 183 5.90 -25.17 -15.93
N ASP A 184 5.83 -26.07 -16.90
CA ASP A 184 5.36 -27.44 -16.76
C ASP A 184 6.12 -28.27 -15.73
N HIS A 185 7.38 -27.92 -15.46
CA HIS A 185 8.23 -28.61 -14.48
C HIS A 185 8.53 -27.75 -13.24
N GLY A 186 7.96 -26.56 -13.12
CA GLY A 186 8.13 -25.66 -11.99
C GLY A 186 9.55 -25.11 -11.84
N ALA A 187 10.33 -25.08 -12.92
CA ALA A 187 11.73 -24.65 -12.86
C ALA A 187 11.82 -23.14 -12.57
N ARG A 188 11.07 -22.32 -13.30
CA ARG A 188 11.02 -20.86 -13.08
C ARG A 188 10.45 -20.52 -11.69
N TYR A 189 9.42 -21.26 -11.25
CA TYR A 189 8.83 -21.09 -9.94
C TYR A 189 9.86 -21.31 -8.82
N ARG A 190 10.60 -22.42 -8.89
CA ARG A 190 11.68 -22.72 -7.92
C ARG A 190 12.82 -21.71 -7.97
N GLU A 191 13.24 -21.32 -9.16
CA GLU A 191 14.28 -20.32 -9.35
C GLU A 191 13.87 -18.96 -8.78
N SER A 192 12.62 -18.54 -9.01
CA SER A 192 12.13 -17.22 -8.57
C SER A 192 11.96 -17.09 -7.04
N TYR A 193 11.61 -18.18 -6.36
CA TYR A 193 11.25 -18.10 -4.94
C TYR A 193 12.15 -18.86 -3.98
N PHE A 194 12.90 -19.85 -4.45
CA PHE A 194 13.62 -20.78 -3.55
C PHE A 194 15.10 -20.97 -3.89
N ALA A 195 15.61 -20.34 -4.95
CA ALA A 195 16.99 -20.55 -5.37
C ALA A 195 18.02 -19.93 -4.42
N GLN A 196 17.69 -18.75 -3.88
CA GLN A 196 18.61 -18.02 -3.01
C GLN A 196 18.78 -18.71 -1.64
N TRP A 197 17.67 -19.23 -1.09
CA TRP A 197 17.64 -19.87 0.23
C TRP A 197 17.00 -21.26 0.13
N PRO A 198 17.74 -22.29 -0.31
CA PRO A 198 17.20 -23.64 -0.44
C PRO A 198 16.71 -24.20 0.91
N GLY A 199 15.45 -24.60 0.95
CA GLY A 199 14.83 -25.18 2.15
C GLY A 199 13.99 -24.20 3.00
N VAL A 200 13.84 -23.00 2.52
CA VAL A 200 12.95 -21.97 3.14
C VAL A 200 11.68 -21.81 2.31
#